data_3d7bfdae3c9199641ab859c592009f75
#
_entry.id   3d7bfdae3c9199641ab859c592009f75
#
_cell.length_a   1.000
_cell.length_b   1.000
_cell.length_c   1.000
_cell.angle_alpha   90.00
_cell.angle_beta   90.00
_cell.angle_gamma   90.00
#
_symmetry.space_group_name_H-M   'P 1'
#
loop_
_entity.id
_entity.type
_entity.pdbx_description
1 polymer ?
#
loop_
_entity_poly.entity_id
_entity_poly.type
_entity_poly.pdbx_seq_one_letter_code
_entity_poly.pdbx_strand_id
1 'polypeptide(L)'
;MPPKAIKMPILTKTTNTRGVKIKKLKDIVAIVGYPPIESKKGTPLLSQNRQFQYFNAPTYIYPMLPAYTASNLKKHGYKVYWMDGISERKKYDAWMDELAASGADYLMVETKSPIVKTHWKQINDIKKRLPFLKLIWVGDHITAFPIETMENSNVDYLITGGDYDFVMVNLLNHIYLGEKLEPGIYWRQGDKDIKARAKVKTHLKNGGVACTLGGAVIRHSLDELPFVDRTLTKWELYAYENGNYKYTPATYMYSGRDCWWNRCTFCVWDHTLNPIGSYRSFSPERLFAEVKHVVDKYGVKEIFDDAGTLFIGPRLKKFCDLMIKSGYNKKVRYGCNMRFNAVNQEYYDLMGKAGFRFILYGMESGNQKTLDRLDKGTKEADAIVGPMMARKAGLDPHITIMLGYPWESYKDAKRTIEIAKYAFKKGYYETMQATIVIPYPATPLWKECKENDWLLTEDYDDYDMRQPVMKIPFAHKKILELEQDLYSAFMTPQYITRKILSIRSPHDFMYLFYMGKKLIGHLLDFDPNQTKVSYISPRFWKNAAGKLGGHFFAPKTSVDAEKSAIRLVDSAVNI
;
A
#
# COMPACT_ATOMS: atom_id res chain seq x y z
N MET A 1 19.69 -34.53 22.02
CA MET A 1 18.33 -34.84 22.46
C MET A 1 17.52 -35.25 21.27
N PRO A 2 16.76 -36.35 21.29
CA PRO A 2 15.86 -36.68 20.18
C PRO A 2 14.79 -35.59 20.01
N PRO A 3 14.35 -35.30 18.77
CA PRO A 3 13.33 -34.29 18.54
C PRO A 3 12.07 -34.68 19.29
N LYS A 4 11.54 -33.75 20.11
CA LYS A 4 10.23 -33.94 20.75
C LYS A 4 9.20 -34.24 19.69
N ALA A 5 8.53 -35.39 19.83
CA ALA A 5 7.40 -35.76 18.97
C ALA A 5 6.38 -34.60 18.98
N ILE A 6 6.16 -33.98 17.82
CA ILE A 6 5.14 -32.94 17.64
C ILE A 6 3.82 -33.65 17.86
N LYS A 7 3.18 -33.42 19.03
CA LYS A 7 1.81 -33.90 19.28
C LYS A 7 0.91 -33.32 18.19
N MET A 8 0.29 -34.19 17.39
CA MET A 8 -0.70 -33.72 16.42
C MET A 8 -1.83 -32.99 17.18
N PRO A 9 -2.25 -31.81 16.71
CA PRO A 9 -3.30 -31.06 17.36
C PRO A 9 -4.63 -31.88 17.34
N ILE A 10 -5.33 -31.88 18.47
CA ILE A 10 -6.59 -32.58 18.62
C ILE A 10 -7.69 -31.73 18.00
N LEU A 11 -8.35 -32.24 16.95
CA LEU A 11 -9.48 -31.56 16.32
C LEU A 11 -10.70 -31.59 17.27
N THR A 12 -11.22 -30.40 17.54
CA THR A 12 -12.49 -30.24 18.30
C THR A 12 -13.70 -30.19 17.35
N LYS A 13 -13.49 -29.87 16.07
CA LYS A 13 -14.47 -29.93 15.00
C LYS A 13 -14.01 -30.94 13.94
N THR A 14 -14.86 -31.89 13.58
CA THR A 14 -14.51 -33.02 12.71
C THR A 14 -15.14 -32.95 11.30
N THR A 15 -15.80 -31.85 10.98
CA THR A 15 -16.37 -31.60 9.65
C THR A 15 -15.97 -30.22 9.14
N ASN A 16 -15.77 -30.09 7.83
CA ASN A 16 -15.55 -28.80 7.18
C ASN A 16 -16.88 -28.04 6.95
N THR A 17 -16.82 -26.91 6.26
CA THR A 17 -17.99 -26.05 6.00
C THR A 17 -19.05 -26.73 5.12
N ARG A 18 -18.66 -27.72 4.33
CA ARG A 18 -19.54 -28.54 3.48
C ARG A 18 -20.10 -29.79 4.20
N GLY A 19 -19.80 -29.98 5.48
CA GLY A 19 -20.21 -31.16 6.25
C GLY A 19 -19.33 -32.40 5.97
N VAL A 20 -18.26 -32.30 5.19
CA VAL A 20 -17.37 -33.41 4.91
C VAL A 20 -16.47 -33.68 6.11
N LYS A 21 -16.32 -34.97 6.47
CA LYS A 21 -15.45 -35.38 7.60
C LYS A 21 -14.00 -35.01 7.33
N ILE A 22 -13.35 -34.36 8.30
CA ILE A 22 -11.94 -34.02 8.30
C ILE A 22 -11.18 -34.84 9.34
N LYS A 23 -9.96 -35.22 9.05
CA LYS A 23 -9.05 -35.94 9.95
C LYS A 23 -7.87 -35.10 10.41
N LYS A 24 -7.53 -34.06 9.67
CA LYS A 24 -6.39 -33.17 9.92
C LYS A 24 -6.62 -31.80 9.31
N LEU A 25 -5.86 -30.77 9.77
CA LEU A 25 -6.00 -29.39 9.30
C LEU A 25 -5.81 -29.23 7.79
N LYS A 26 -4.98 -30.06 7.17
CA LYS A 26 -4.77 -30.04 5.70
C LYS A 26 -6.01 -30.46 4.88
N ASP A 27 -7.04 -31.00 5.52
CA ASP A 27 -8.31 -31.31 4.87
C ASP A 27 -9.21 -30.07 4.78
N ILE A 28 -8.81 -28.96 5.43
CA ILE A 28 -9.49 -27.67 5.42
C ILE A 28 -8.79 -26.80 4.39
N VAL A 29 -9.57 -26.24 3.46
CA VAL A 29 -9.07 -25.44 2.33
C VAL A 29 -9.40 -23.97 2.55
N ALA A 30 -8.37 -23.14 2.61
CA ALA A 30 -8.49 -21.69 2.67
C ALA A 30 -7.93 -21.04 1.39
N ILE A 31 -8.66 -20.06 0.87
CA ILE A 31 -8.20 -19.19 -0.21
C ILE A 31 -7.87 -17.82 0.37
N VAL A 32 -6.75 -17.26 -0.04
CA VAL A 32 -6.38 -15.87 0.19
C VAL A 32 -6.20 -15.18 -1.17
N GLY A 33 -6.82 -14.04 -1.37
CA GLY A 33 -6.69 -13.33 -2.64
C GLY A 33 -7.72 -12.24 -2.84
N TYR A 34 -8.00 -11.93 -4.12
CA TYR A 34 -8.89 -10.84 -4.52
C TYR A 34 -9.82 -11.28 -5.64
N PRO A 35 -11.13 -11.03 -5.54
CA PRO A 35 -12.00 -11.12 -6.69
C PRO A 35 -11.62 -10.05 -7.72
N PRO A 36 -11.84 -10.29 -9.03
CA PRO A 36 -11.65 -9.27 -10.04
C PRO A 36 -12.52 -8.05 -9.80
N ILE A 37 -11.99 -6.86 -10.03
CA ILE A 37 -12.73 -5.60 -10.00
C ILE A 37 -12.86 -5.09 -11.42
N GLU A 38 -14.03 -5.26 -11.99
CA GLU A 38 -14.35 -4.77 -13.32
C GLU A 38 -14.77 -3.30 -13.27
N SER A 39 -13.92 -2.41 -13.72
CA SER A 39 -14.16 -0.97 -13.67
C SER A 39 -13.79 -0.29 -14.99
N LYS A 40 -14.62 0.67 -15.41
CA LYS A 40 -14.30 1.59 -16.52
C LYS A 40 -13.17 2.56 -16.15
N LYS A 41 -12.88 2.75 -14.87
CA LYS A 41 -11.84 3.66 -14.35
C LYS A 41 -10.42 3.10 -14.57
N GLY A 42 -10.26 1.82 -14.90
CA GLY A 42 -8.95 1.16 -15.05
C GLY A 42 -8.76 -0.03 -14.12
N THR A 43 -7.50 -0.43 -13.92
CA THR A 43 -7.11 -1.49 -12.99
C THR A 43 -6.90 -0.91 -11.60
N PRO A 44 -7.56 -1.42 -10.55
CA PRO A 44 -7.41 -0.90 -9.20
C PRO A 44 -6.05 -1.31 -8.62
N LEU A 45 -5.45 -0.41 -7.85
CA LEU A 45 -4.34 -0.72 -6.98
C LEU A 45 -4.90 -1.26 -5.66
N LEU A 46 -5.03 -2.57 -5.55
CA LEU A 46 -5.38 -3.26 -4.30
C LEU A 46 -4.12 -3.83 -3.70
N SER A 47 -3.65 -3.32 -2.72
CA SER A 47 -2.73 -3.85 -1.74
C SER A 47 -2.68 -2.86 -0.62
N GLN A 48 -2.04 -3.22 0.43
CA GLN A 48 -1.82 -2.44 1.63
C GLN A 48 -1.18 -1.08 1.43
N ASN A 49 -1.22 -0.54 0.23
CA ASN A 49 -0.75 0.79 0.00
C ASN A 49 -1.67 1.79 0.72
N ARG A 50 -1.06 2.85 1.23
CA ARG A 50 -1.72 4.01 1.84
C ARG A 50 -2.60 4.77 0.85
N GLN A 51 -2.48 4.45 -0.43
CA GLN A 51 -3.19 5.05 -1.54
C GLN A 51 -4.10 4.02 -2.18
N PHE A 52 -5.21 4.48 -2.74
CA PHE A 52 -6.02 3.72 -3.66
C PHE A 52 -6.19 4.51 -4.94
N GLN A 53 -5.90 3.90 -6.08
CA GLN A 53 -6.03 4.55 -7.38
C GLN A 53 -6.35 3.50 -8.45
N TYR A 54 -7.06 3.92 -9.48
CA TYR A 54 -7.20 3.15 -10.72
C TYR A 54 -6.15 3.62 -11.71
N PHE A 55 -5.48 2.67 -12.37
CA PHE A 55 -4.45 2.95 -13.36
C PHE A 55 -4.86 2.48 -14.74
N ASN A 56 -4.66 3.34 -15.76
CA ASN A 56 -4.74 2.95 -17.15
C ASN A 56 -3.60 1.99 -17.53
N ALA A 57 -2.40 2.23 -17.04
CA ALA A 57 -1.27 1.30 -17.12
C ALA A 57 -1.18 0.50 -15.82
N PRO A 58 -1.56 -0.79 -15.79
CA PRO A 58 -1.57 -1.58 -14.57
C PRO A 58 -0.26 -1.48 -13.80
N THR A 59 -0.37 -1.25 -12.51
CA THR A 59 0.73 -1.30 -11.56
C THR A 59 0.33 -2.26 -10.47
N TYR A 60 1.12 -3.31 -10.27
CA TYR A 60 0.85 -4.31 -9.26
C TYR A 60 1.82 -4.16 -8.10
N ILE A 61 1.26 -4.03 -6.90
CA ILE A 61 2.02 -4.07 -5.66
C ILE A 61 1.79 -5.45 -5.03
N TYR A 62 2.87 -6.11 -4.65
CA TYR A 62 2.76 -7.42 -4.02
C TYR A 62 2.09 -7.31 -2.66
N PRO A 63 0.94 -7.98 -2.44
CA PRO A 63 0.13 -7.81 -1.24
C PRO A 63 0.73 -8.57 -0.06
N MET A 64 1.65 -7.94 0.65
CA MET A 64 2.49 -8.56 1.67
C MET A 64 1.73 -9.18 2.84
N LEU A 65 0.74 -8.47 3.43
CA LEU A 65 0.00 -9.02 4.57
C LEU A 65 -0.89 -10.22 4.17
N PRO A 66 -1.65 -10.18 3.07
CA PRO A 66 -2.30 -11.38 2.54
C PRO A 66 -1.32 -12.51 2.23
N ALA A 67 -0.13 -12.18 1.70
CA ALA A 67 0.90 -13.18 1.43
C ALA A 67 1.48 -13.80 2.71
N TYR A 68 1.67 -12.99 3.77
CA TYR A 68 1.99 -13.52 5.11
C TYR A 68 0.85 -14.37 5.66
N THR A 69 -0.40 -13.95 5.49
CA THR A 69 -1.56 -14.75 5.92
C THR A 69 -1.57 -16.14 5.27
N ALA A 70 -1.42 -16.19 3.94
CA ALA A 70 -1.37 -17.46 3.20
C ALA A 70 -0.22 -18.36 3.68
N SER A 71 0.96 -17.77 3.89
CA SER A 71 2.16 -18.49 4.34
C SER A 71 2.01 -18.96 5.79
N ASN A 72 1.39 -18.17 6.65
CA ASN A 72 1.18 -18.49 8.06
C ASN A 72 0.13 -19.60 8.23
N LEU A 73 -0.98 -19.55 7.49
CA LEU A 73 -1.95 -20.64 7.43
C LEU A 73 -1.30 -21.96 6.98
N LYS A 74 -0.48 -21.91 5.91
CA LYS A 74 0.26 -23.09 5.43
C LYS A 74 1.22 -23.63 6.50
N LYS A 75 1.93 -22.76 7.23
CA LYS A 75 2.82 -23.14 8.35
C LYS A 75 2.05 -23.88 9.45
N HIS A 76 0.79 -23.49 9.69
CA HIS A 76 -0.08 -24.14 10.70
C HIS A 76 -0.81 -25.37 10.18
N GLY A 77 -0.53 -25.82 8.96
CA GLY A 77 -1.01 -27.10 8.44
C GLY A 77 -2.30 -27.05 7.64
N TYR A 78 -2.85 -25.88 7.38
CA TYR A 78 -4.00 -25.69 6.48
C TYR A 78 -3.59 -25.86 5.01
N LYS A 79 -4.53 -26.29 4.16
CA LYS A 79 -4.36 -26.28 2.72
C LYS A 79 -4.72 -24.90 2.20
N VAL A 80 -3.78 -24.25 1.51
CA VAL A 80 -3.95 -22.86 1.11
C VAL A 80 -3.77 -22.71 -0.40
N TYR A 81 -4.64 -21.91 -1.01
CA TYR A 81 -4.51 -21.45 -2.41
C TYR A 81 -4.49 -19.93 -2.47
N TRP A 82 -3.79 -19.42 -3.47
CA TRP A 82 -3.75 -18.01 -3.82
C TRP A 82 -4.58 -17.77 -5.08
N MET A 83 -5.55 -16.82 -5.01
CA MET A 83 -6.44 -16.49 -6.12
C MET A 83 -6.59 -14.96 -6.24
N ASP A 84 -5.67 -14.32 -6.94
CA ASP A 84 -5.75 -12.88 -7.22
C ASP A 84 -6.28 -12.63 -8.64
N GLY A 85 -7.58 -12.47 -8.76
CA GLY A 85 -8.25 -12.21 -10.05
C GLY A 85 -7.90 -10.86 -10.67
N ILE A 86 -7.33 -9.90 -9.88
CA ILE A 86 -6.90 -8.60 -10.39
C ILE A 86 -5.56 -8.73 -11.09
N SER A 87 -4.55 -9.28 -10.44
CA SER A 87 -3.22 -9.46 -11.04
C SER A 87 -3.23 -10.51 -12.15
N GLU A 88 -4.06 -11.53 -12.05
CA GLU A 88 -4.29 -12.54 -13.10
C GLU A 88 -5.19 -12.03 -14.25
N ARG A 89 -5.74 -10.81 -14.14
CA ARG A 89 -6.59 -10.16 -15.15
C ARG A 89 -7.81 -10.99 -15.54
N LYS A 90 -8.38 -11.72 -14.58
CA LYS A 90 -9.55 -12.57 -14.80
C LYS A 90 -10.83 -11.76 -14.91
N LYS A 91 -11.80 -12.31 -15.64
CA LYS A 91 -13.20 -11.88 -15.53
C LYS A 91 -13.84 -12.51 -14.29
N TYR A 92 -14.84 -11.83 -13.74
CA TYR A 92 -15.48 -12.26 -12.49
C TYR A 92 -16.07 -13.67 -12.58
N ASP A 93 -16.81 -14.01 -13.64
CA ASP A 93 -17.42 -15.35 -13.78
C ASP A 93 -16.36 -16.45 -13.88
N ALA A 94 -15.28 -16.26 -14.65
CA ALA A 94 -14.19 -17.23 -14.72
C ALA A 94 -13.46 -17.42 -13.37
N TRP A 95 -13.33 -16.35 -12.59
CA TRP A 95 -12.80 -16.43 -11.24
C TRP A 95 -13.76 -17.19 -10.30
N MET A 96 -15.07 -16.96 -10.43
CA MET A 96 -16.09 -17.67 -9.67
C MET A 96 -16.14 -19.18 -9.98
N ASP A 97 -15.97 -19.56 -11.26
CA ASP A 97 -15.89 -20.98 -11.65
C ASP A 97 -14.69 -21.67 -11.01
N GLU A 98 -13.52 -21.00 -10.99
CA GLU A 98 -12.32 -21.51 -10.33
C GLU A 98 -12.50 -21.58 -8.80
N LEU A 99 -13.14 -20.57 -8.20
CA LEU A 99 -13.48 -20.58 -6.77
C LEU A 99 -14.38 -21.77 -6.43
N ALA A 100 -15.42 -22.02 -7.22
CA ALA A 100 -16.32 -23.14 -7.03
C ALA A 100 -15.58 -24.49 -7.18
N ALA A 101 -14.73 -24.63 -8.18
CA ALA A 101 -13.96 -25.83 -8.45
C ALA A 101 -12.88 -26.11 -7.39
N SER A 102 -12.40 -25.10 -6.67
CA SER A 102 -11.35 -25.21 -5.66
C SER A 102 -11.73 -26.08 -4.48
N GLY A 103 -13.03 -26.20 -4.19
CA GLY A 103 -13.56 -26.85 -3.01
C GLY A 103 -13.18 -26.15 -1.70
N ALA A 104 -12.99 -24.84 -1.74
CA ALA A 104 -12.60 -24.05 -0.58
C ALA A 104 -13.68 -24.07 0.52
N ASP A 105 -13.22 -24.05 1.76
CA ASP A 105 -14.03 -23.87 2.96
C ASP A 105 -14.07 -22.40 3.39
N TYR A 106 -12.98 -21.66 3.13
CA TYR A 106 -12.81 -20.27 3.52
C TYR A 106 -12.23 -19.45 2.37
N LEU A 107 -12.71 -18.21 2.23
CA LEU A 107 -12.13 -17.19 1.36
C LEU A 107 -11.83 -15.93 2.19
N MET A 108 -10.56 -15.50 2.23
CA MET A 108 -10.16 -14.24 2.84
C MET A 108 -9.82 -13.20 1.76
N VAL A 109 -10.41 -12.02 1.89
CA VAL A 109 -10.20 -10.88 0.98
C VAL A 109 -9.87 -9.62 1.78
N GLU A 110 -8.84 -8.89 1.36
CA GLU A 110 -8.58 -7.54 1.86
C GLU A 110 -9.36 -6.53 1.02
N THR A 111 -10.01 -5.57 1.68
CA THR A 111 -10.77 -4.49 1.03
C THR A 111 -10.28 -3.11 1.45
N LYS A 112 -10.63 -2.11 0.63
CA LYS A 112 -10.40 -0.69 0.89
C LYS A 112 -11.69 0.10 0.64
N SER A 113 -11.80 1.26 1.28
CA SER A 113 -13.01 2.09 1.19
C SER A 113 -13.47 2.34 -0.25
N PRO A 114 -12.63 2.70 -1.23
CA PRO A 114 -13.10 3.00 -2.59
C PRO A 114 -13.70 1.84 -3.38
N ILE A 115 -13.62 0.62 -2.89
CA ILE A 115 -14.16 -0.58 -3.57
C ILE A 115 -15.08 -1.40 -2.66
N VAL A 116 -15.31 -0.95 -1.44
CA VAL A 116 -16.06 -1.73 -0.46
C VAL A 116 -17.48 -2.04 -0.93
N LYS A 117 -18.16 -1.11 -1.60
CA LYS A 117 -19.50 -1.33 -2.16
C LYS A 117 -19.52 -2.40 -3.25
N THR A 118 -18.46 -2.47 -4.08
CA THR A 118 -18.28 -3.54 -5.05
C THR A 118 -18.09 -4.87 -4.33
N HIS A 119 -17.28 -4.93 -3.29
CA HIS A 119 -17.06 -6.13 -2.49
C HIS A 119 -18.35 -6.57 -1.77
N TRP A 120 -19.20 -5.68 -1.25
CA TRP A 120 -20.50 -6.08 -0.67
C TRP A 120 -21.38 -6.81 -1.68
N LYS A 121 -21.45 -6.31 -2.92
CA LYS A 121 -22.18 -7.00 -4.01
C LYS A 121 -21.59 -8.37 -4.32
N GLN A 122 -20.25 -8.45 -4.40
CA GLN A 122 -19.54 -9.70 -4.65
C GLN A 122 -19.72 -10.70 -3.50
N ILE A 123 -19.65 -10.27 -2.23
CA ILE A 123 -19.94 -11.11 -1.06
C ILE A 123 -21.33 -11.74 -1.20
N ASN A 124 -22.35 -10.94 -1.52
CA ASN A 124 -23.72 -11.40 -1.63
C ASN A 124 -23.90 -12.38 -2.80
N ASP A 125 -23.25 -12.15 -3.94
CA ASP A 125 -23.27 -13.06 -5.09
C ASP A 125 -22.53 -14.37 -4.79
N ILE A 126 -21.34 -14.30 -4.17
CA ILE A 126 -20.59 -15.49 -3.76
C ILE A 126 -21.41 -16.34 -2.77
N LYS A 127 -22.02 -15.72 -1.77
CA LYS A 127 -22.87 -16.44 -0.79
C LYS A 127 -24.09 -17.08 -1.45
N LYS A 128 -24.68 -16.45 -2.47
CA LYS A 128 -25.79 -17.01 -3.25
C LYS A 128 -25.36 -18.25 -4.04
N ARG A 129 -24.19 -18.20 -4.70
CA ARG A 129 -23.67 -19.29 -5.53
C ARG A 129 -23.01 -20.40 -4.70
N LEU A 130 -22.33 -20.04 -3.61
CA LEU A 130 -21.55 -20.95 -2.76
C LEU A 130 -21.92 -20.74 -1.27
N PRO A 131 -23.12 -21.16 -0.82
CA PRO A 131 -23.62 -20.85 0.53
C PRO A 131 -22.80 -21.50 1.66
N PHE A 132 -22.09 -22.58 1.37
CA PHE A 132 -21.21 -23.27 2.31
C PHE A 132 -19.88 -22.57 2.55
N LEU A 133 -19.43 -21.74 1.58
CA LEU A 133 -18.15 -21.03 1.66
C LEU A 133 -18.23 -19.94 2.74
N LYS A 134 -17.33 -20.00 3.70
CA LYS A 134 -17.20 -18.97 4.73
C LYS A 134 -16.36 -17.81 4.24
N LEU A 135 -16.92 -16.62 4.27
CA LEU A 135 -16.31 -15.39 3.75
C LEU A 135 -15.75 -14.56 4.88
N ILE A 136 -14.48 -14.17 4.76
CA ILE A 136 -13.72 -13.39 5.73
C ILE A 136 -13.18 -12.14 5.03
N TRP A 137 -13.60 -10.96 5.50
CA TRP A 137 -13.10 -9.68 4.97
C TRP A 137 -12.25 -8.95 6.00
N VAL A 138 -11.18 -8.33 5.51
CA VAL A 138 -10.19 -7.61 6.31
C VAL A 138 -9.85 -6.27 5.63
N GLY A 139 -9.07 -5.42 6.28
CA GLY A 139 -8.56 -4.18 5.70
C GLY A 139 -9.01 -2.92 6.43
N ASP A 140 -8.69 -1.77 5.83
CA ASP A 140 -8.89 -0.46 6.46
C ASP A 140 -10.37 -0.12 6.66
N HIS A 141 -11.20 -0.28 5.63
CA HIS A 141 -12.63 -0.01 5.75
C HIS A 141 -13.31 -0.93 6.77
N ILE A 142 -12.95 -2.22 6.75
CA ILE A 142 -13.46 -3.22 7.70
C ILE A 142 -13.11 -2.84 9.14
N THR A 143 -11.91 -2.32 9.33
CA THR A 143 -11.46 -1.87 10.66
C THR A 143 -12.18 -0.60 11.10
N ALA A 144 -12.43 0.34 10.17
CA ALA A 144 -13.14 1.58 10.45
C ALA A 144 -14.64 1.35 10.74
N PHE A 145 -15.31 0.58 9.88
CA PHE A 145 -16.77 0.42 9.88
C PHE A 145 -17.21 -1.05 9.75
N PRO A 146 -16.88 -1.90 10.73
CA PRO A 146 -17.23 -3.32 10.66
C PRO A 146 -18.73 -3.57 10.62
N ILE A 147 -19.53 -2.79 11.36
CA ILE A 147 -20.98 -2.95 11.42
C ILE A 147 -21.62 -2.62 10.08
N GLU A 148 -21.20 -1.55 9.42
CA GLU A 148 -21.67 -1.16 8.09
C GLU A 148 -21.49 -2.30 7.08
N THR A 149 -20.35 -2.97 7.10
CA THR A 149 -20.10 -4.12 6.22
C THR A 149 -20.99 -5.32 6.56
N MET A 150 -21.19 -5.60 7.84
CA MET A 150 -22.12 -6.65 8.27
C MET A 150 -23.57 -6.36 7.89
N GLU A 151 -23.97 -5.09 7.83
CA GLU A 151 -25.32 -4.66 7.41
C GLU A 151 -25.54 -4.79 5.90
N ASN A 152 -24.52 -4.41 5.10
CA ASN A 152 -24.65 -4.33 3.65
C ASN A 152 -24.25 -5.61 2.90
N SER A 153 -23.76 -6.63 3.61
CA SER A 153 -23.33 -7.88 2.99
C SER A 153 -23.61 -9.09 3.86
N ASN A 154 -23.58 -10.28 3.26
CA ASN A 154 -23.73 -11.57 3.94
C ASN A 154 -22.36 -12.20 4.32
N VAL A 155 -21.38 -11.38 4.62
CA VAL A 155 -20.07 -11.83 5.10
C VAL A 155 -20.22 -12.62 6.40
N ASP A 156 -19.44 -13.69 6.57
CA ASP A 156 -19.49 -14.54 7.79
C ASP A 156 -18.66 -13.92 8.92
N TYR A 157 -17.42 -13.50 8.60
CA TYR A 157 -16.47 -12.99 9.58
C TYR A 157 -15.77 -11.72 9.07
N LEU A 158 -15.49 -10.81 10.00
CA LEU A 158 -14.59 -9.68 9.76
C LEU A 158 -13.45 -9.73 10.76
N ILE A 159 -12.23 -9.44 10.29
CA ILE A 159 -11.05 -9.28 11.14
C ILE A 159 -10.59 -7.84 11.03
N THR A 160 -10.56 -7.12 12.15
CA THR A 160 -10.15 -5.73 12.24
C THR A 160 -8.69 -5.62 12.70
N GLY A 161 -8.04 -4.51 12.36
CA GLY A 161 -6.65 -4.23 12.72
C GLY A 161 -5.62 -4.83 11.76
N GLY A 162 -4.37 -4.45 11.95
CA GLY A 162 -3.26 -4.76 11.05
C GLY A 162 -2.61 -6.14 11.23
N ASP A 163 -2.97 -6.91 12.28
CA ASP A 163 -2.42 -8.24 12.54
C ASP A 163 -3.29 -9.38 11.99
N TYR A 164 -4.09 -9.13 10.96
CA TYR A 164 -5.03 -10.13 10.45
C TYR A 164 -4.34 -11.40 9.91
N ASP A 165 -3.05 -11.38 9.60
CA ASP A 165 -2.27 -12.56 9.23
C ASP A 165 -2.01 -13.52 10.42
N PHE A 166 -2.00 -13.02 11.65
CA PHE A 166 -2.01 -13.83 12.86
C PHE A 166 -3.45 -14.22 13.24
N VAL A 167 -4.34 -13.23 13.23
CA VAL A 167 -5.72 -13.41 13.72
C VAL A 167 -6.52 -14.35 12.80
N MET A 168 -6.23 -14.41 11.50
CA MET A 168 -6.83 -15.39 10.58
C MET A 168 -6.47 -16.83 10.99
N VAL A 169 -5.22 -17.07 11.37
CA VAL A 169 -4.82 -18.38 11.90
C VAL A 169 -5.51 -18.68 13.21
N ASN A 170 -5.57 -17.71 14.13
CA ASN A 170 -6.28 -17.87 15.40
C ASN A 170 -7.76 -18.15 15.20
N LEU A 171 -8.44 -17.50 14.27
CA LEU A 171 -9.85 -17.77 13.96
C LEU A 171 -10.06 -19.24 13.55
N LEU A 172 -9.25 -19.76 12.63
CA LEU A 172 -9.37 -21.16 12.21
C LEU A 172 -8.96 -22.12 13.31
N ASN A 173 -7.92 -21.84 14.08
CA ASN A 173 -7.52 -22.63 15.23
C ASN A 173 -8.61 -22.63 16.33
N HIS A 174 -9.29 -21.50 16.55
CA HIS A 174 -10.44 -21.45 17.43
C HIS A 174 -11.54 -22.42 16.99
N ILE A 175 -11.89 -22.37 15.70
CA ILE A 175 -12.96 -23.20 15.12
C ILE A 175 -12.61 -24.70 15.18
N TYR A 176 -11.38 -25.07 14.84
CA TYR A 176 -11.00 -26.48 14.65
C TYR A 176 -10.22 -27.09 15.81
N LEU A 177 -9.51 -26.28 16.60
CA LEU A 177 -8.68 -26.75 17.71
C LEU A 177 -9.17 -26.28 19.08
N GLY A 178 -10.16 -25.37 19.12
CA GLY A 178 -10.69 -24.83 20.39
C GLY A 178 -9.77 -23.82 21.06
N GLU A 179 -8.83 -23.21 20.33
CA GLU A 179 -7.99 -22.13 20.87
C GLU A 179 -8.86 -20.94 21.31
N LYS A 180 -8.36 -20.17 22.26
CA LYS A 180 -9.04 -18.94 22.68
C LYS A 180 -9.05 -17.94 21.54
N LEU A 181 -10.25 -17.44 21.19
CA LEU A 181 -10.43 -16.45 20.15
C LEU A 181 -9.80 -15.11 20.55
N GLU A 182 -9.02 -14.51 19.65
CA GLU A 182 -8.43 -13.18 19.82
C GLU A 182 -9.47 -12.07 19.62
N PRO A 183 -9.27 -10.89 20.21
CA PRO A 183 -10.13 -9.73 20.00
C PRO A 183 -10.01 -9.17 18.57
N GLY A 184 -11.00 -8.33 18.19
CA GLY A 184 -11.02 -7.69 16.86
C GLY A 184 -11.74 -8.50 15.78
N ILE A 185 -12.37 -9.61 16.15
CA ILE A 185 -13.17 -10.44 15.24
C ILE A 185 -14.64 -10.12 15.40
N TYR A 186 -15.33 -9.95 14.26
CA TYR A 186 -16.79 -9.81 14.18
C TYR A 186 -17.39 -11.01 13.46
N TRP A 187 -18.55 -11.48 13.92
CA TRP A 187 -19.27 -12.62 13.35
C TRP A 187 -20.78 -12.47 13.49
N ARG A 188 -21.54 -13.26 12.74
CA ARG A 188 -23.00 -13.30 12.84
C ARG A 188 -23.42 -13.97 14.14
N GLN A 189 -24.40 -13.37 14.84
CA GLN A 189 -24.97 -13.99 16.02
C GLN A 189 -25.62 -15.34 15.64
N GLY A 190 -25.38 -16.36 16.46
CA GLY A 190 -25.88 -17.73 16.21
C GLY A 190 -24.95 -18.58 15.34
N ASP A 191 -23.79 -18.03 14.92
CA ASP A 191 -22.73 -18.85 14.32
C ASP A 191 -22.28 -19.91 15.34
N LYS A 192 -22.46 -21.18 14.97
CA LYS A 192 -22.19 -22.33 15.85
C LYS A 192 -20.69 -22.63 15.96
N ASP A 193 -19.89 -22.08 15.09
CA ASP A 193 -18.43 -22.28 15.04
C ASP A 193 -17.70 -21.40 16.03
N ILE A 194 -18.30 -20.26 16.41
CA ILE A 194 -17.69 -19.35 17.39
C ILE A 194 -18.20 -19.65 18.79
N LYS A 195 -17.32 -20.22 19.61
CA LYS A 195 -17.58 -20.56 21.01
C LYS A 195 -17.05 -19.50 21.99
N ALA A 196 -16.98 -18.27 21.57
CA ALA A 196 -16.49 -17.18 22.38
C ALA A 196 -17.63 -16.35 22.98
N ARG A 197 -17.37 -15.79 24.18
CA ARG A 197 -18.31 -14.88 24.83
C ARG A 197 -18.25 -13.51 24.17
N ALA A 198 -19.35 -13.08 23.57
CA ALA A 198 -19.43 -11.75 22.97
C ALA A 198 -19.41 -10.65 24.04
N LYS A 199 -18.64 -9.60 23.81
CA LYS A 199 -18.63 -8.39 24.65
C LYS A 199 -19.62 -7.35 24.16
N VAL A 200 -19.77 -7.24 22.84
CA VAL A 200 -20.68 -6.29 22.18
C VAL A 200 -21.62 -7.07 21.27
N LYS A 201 -22.88 -6.70 21.30
CA LYS A 201 -23.93 -7.23 20.42
C LYS A 201 -24.64 -6.05 19.77
N THR A 202 -24.76 -6.08 18.45
CA THR A 202 -25.44 -5.06 17.65
C THR A 202 -26.49 -5.73 16.77
N HIS A 203 -27.70 -5.22 16.81
CA HIS A 203 -28.78 -5.68 15.94
C HIS A 203 -28.64 -5.04 14.56
N LEU A 204 -28.77 -5.85 13.52
CA LEU A 204 -28.65 -5.44 12.14
C LEU A 204 -30.00 -5.49 11.43
N LYS A 205 -30.20 -4.65 10.42
CA LYS A 205 -31.44 -4.59 9.61
C LYS A 205 -31.76 -5.91 8.91
N ASN A 206 -30.74 -6.69 8.54
CA ASN A 206 -30.90 -7.98 7.87
C ASN A 206 -31.10 -9.16 8.87
N GLY A 207 -31.59 -8.88 10.06
CA GLY A 207 -31.98 -9.90 11.03
C GLY A 207 -30.85 -10.54 11.83
N GLY A 208 -29.60 -10.19 11.54
CA GLY A 208 -28.44 -10.70 12.27
C GLY A 208 -28.00 -9.77 13.38
N VAL A 209 -27.30 -10.29 14.36
CA VAL A 209 -26.57 -9.49 15.35
C VAL A 209 -25.08 -9.71 15.13
N ALA A 210 -24.35 -8.64 14.90
CA ALA A 210 -22.91 -8.69 14.89
C ALA A 210 -22.38 -8.73 16.32
N CYS A 211 -21.38 -9.57 16.56
CA CYS A 211 -20.74 -9.71 17.86
C CYS A 211 -19.24 -9.47 17.72
N THR A 212 -18.63 -8.93 18.77
CA THR A 212 -17.18 -8.73 18.84
C THR A 212 -16.66 -8.97 20.26
N LEU A 213 -15.41 -9.38 20.35
CA LEU A 213 -14.70 -9.48 21.63
C LEU A 213 -14.07 -8.17 22.10
N GLY A 214 -14.13 -7.13 21.29
CA GLY A 214 -13.50 -5.82 21.50
C GLY A 214 -12.71 -5.37 20.28
N GLY A 215 -12.04 -4.23 20.39
CA GLY A 215 -11.17 -3.72 19.32
C GLY A 215 -9.94 -4.61 19.10
N ALA A 216 -9.34 -4.49 17.91
CA ALA A 216 -8.12 -5.20 17.58
C ALA A 216 -7.00 -4.91 18.59
N VAL A 217 -6.26 -5.94 18.97
CA VAL A 217 -5.08 -5.82 19.83
C VAL A 217 -3.85 -6.19 19.00
N ILE A 218 -3.00 -5.21 18.78
CA ILE A 218 -1.77 -5.38 18.01
C ILE A 218 -0.64 -5.73 18.98
N ARG A 219 -0.19 -6.98 18.99
CA ARG A 219 0.78 -7.47 20.01
C ARG A 219 1.74 -8.56 19.54
N HIS A 220 1.53 -9.14 18.37
CA HIS A 220 2.35 -10.26 17.92
C HIS A 220 3.77 -9.79 17.58
N SER A 221 4.77 -10.62 17.91
CA SER A 221 6.12 -10.42 17.42
C SER A 221 6.18 -10.72 15.92
N LEU A 222 6.65 -9.77 15.12
CA LEU A 222 6.76 -9.99 13.67
C LEU A 222 7.77 -11.08 13.32
N ASP A 223 8.77 -11.32 14.17
CA ASP A 223 9.78 -12.38 13.98
C ASP A 223 9.19 -13.80 14.03
N GLU A 224 7.95 -13.96 14.56
CA GLU A 224 7.22 -15.23 14.56
C GLU A 224 6.64 -15.60 13.19
N LEU A 225 6.47 -14.63 12.28
CA LEU A 225 5.96 -14.89 10.95
C LEU A 225 6.92 -15.80 10.15
N PRO A 226 6.40 -16.71 9.33
CA PRO A 226 7.22 -17.43 8.37
C PRO A 226 7.78 -16.47 7.32
N PHE A 227 8.80 -16.90 6.58
CA PHE A 227 9.08 -16.27 5.29
C PHE A 227 7.88 -16.46 4.35
N VAL A 228 7.57 -15.40 3.60
CA VAL A 228 6.50 -15.50 2.61
C VAL A 228 6.82 -16.59 1.58
N ASP A 229 5.90 -17.55 1.44
CA ASP A 229 5.97 -18.55 0.37
C ASP A 229 5.54 -17.92 -0.96
N ARG A 230 6.51 -17.33 -1.67
CA ARG A 230 6.30 -16.61 -2.92
C ARG A 230 5.85 -17.52 -4.06
N THR A 231 6.22 -18.81 -4.01
CA THR A 231 5.70 -19.80 -4.98
C THR A 231 4.20 -20.01 -4.78
N LEU A 232 3.73 -20.14 -3.54
CA LEU A 232 2.31 -20.26 -3.22
C LEU A 232 1.53 -19.02 -3.72
N THR A 233 2.10 -17.84 -3.51
CA THR A 233 1.43 -16.55 -3.75
C THR A 233 1.67 -15.98 -5.15
N LYS A 234 2.20 -16.80 -6.09
CA LYS A 234 2.39 -16.44 -7.51
C LYS A 234 3.09 -15.08 -7.68
N TRP A 235 4.16 -14.86 -6.92
CA TRP A 235 4.85 -13.57 -6.79
C TRP A 235 5.30 -12.95 -8.12
N GLU A 236 5.53 -13.78 -9.15
CA GLU A 236 5.92 -13.35 -10.49
C GLU A 236 4.91 -12.39 -11.13
N LEU A 237 3.63 -12.50 -10.76
CA LEU A 237 2.57 -11.58 -11.22
C LEU A 237 2.85 -10.12 -10.83
N TYR A 238 3.67 -9.89 -9.82
CA TYR A 238 3.97 -8.57 -9.25
C TYR A 238 5.43 -8.13 -9.46
N ALA A 239 6.26 -8.98 -10.07
CA ALA A 239 7.71 -8.85 -10.07
C ALA A 239 8.26 -7.89 -11.13
N TYR A 240 7.44 -7.47 -12.11
CA TYR A 240 7.91 -6.77 -13.29
C TYR A 240 7.19 -5.45 -13.59
N GLU A 241 5.89 -5.36 -13.33
CA GLU A 241 5.06 -4.22 -13.72
C GLU A 241 4.86 -3.21 -12.57
N ASN A 242 5.96 -2.62 -12.07
CA ASN A 242 5.89 -1.61 -11.02
C ASN A 242 6.92 -0.50 -11.24
N GLY A 243 6.49 0.76 -11.16
CA GLY A 243 7.33 1.93 -11.40
C GLY A 243 8.46 2.14 -10.37
N ASN A 244 8.36 1.53 -9.19
CA ASN A 244 9.40 1.61 -8.17
C ASN A 244 10.62 0.73 -8.48
N TYR A 245 10.48 -0.24 -9.38
CA TYR A 245 11.55 -1.17 -9.73
C TYR A 245 12.38 -0.68 -10.90
N LYS A 246 13.68 -0.66 -10.72
CA LYS A 246 14.65 -0.52 -11.81
C LYS A 246 15.20 -1.86 -12.24
N TYR A 247 15.43 -2.76 -11.30
CA TYR A 247 16.00 -4.09 -11.55
C TYR A 247 14.97 -5.19 -11.28
N THR A 248 14.68 -5.98 -12.27
CA THR A 248 13.69 -7.07 -12.20
C THR A 248 14.36 -8.44 -12.40
N PRO A 249 13.77 -9.53 -11.84
CA PRO A 249 12.56 -9.55 -11.03
C PRO A 249 12.74 -8.89 -9.67
N ALA A 250 11.70 -8.19 -9.21
CA ALA A 250 11.71 -7.47 -7.95
C ALA A 250 10.54 -7.88 -7.04
N THR A 251 10.61 -7.54 -5.76
CA THR A 251 9.54 -7.89 -4.81
C THR A 251 9.38 -6.83 -3.72
N TYR A 252 8.23 -6.83 -3.09
CA TYR A 252 7.99 -6.09 -1.87
C TYR A 252 8.41 -6.89 -0.64
N MET A 253 8.79 -6.17 0.41
CA MET A 253 8.98 -6.67 1.78
C MET A 253 8.46 -5.64 2.77
N TYR A 254 8.32 -6.02 4.02
CA TYR A 254 8.05 -5.11 5.13
C TYR A 254 9.09 -5.29 6.22
N SER A 255 9.76 -4.20 6.61
CA SER A 255 10.64 -4.17 7.78
C SER A 255 9.88 -4.00 9.08
N GLY A 256 8.63 -3.57 9.02
CA GLY A 256 7.82 -3.31 10.23
C GLY A 256 6.36 -3.02 9.94
N ARG A 257 5.62 -2.78 11.03
CA ARG A 257 4.22 -2.33 11.10
C ARG A 257 4.10 -1.25 12.17
N ASP A 258 3.81 -0.03 11.88
CA ASP A 258 3.79 0.55 10.56
C ASP A 258 4.86 1.64 10.44
N CYS A 259 4.59 2.85 10.97
CA CYS A 259 5.50 3.99 11.01
C CYS A 259 5.86 4.31 12.46
N TRP A 260 7.15 4.47 12.77
CA TRP A 260 7.58 4.85 14.11
C TRP A 260 7.18 6.29 14.51
N TRP A 261 6.84 7.14 13.52
CA TRP A 261 6.26 8.46 13.79
C TRP A 261 4.81 8.35 14.26
N ASN A 262 3.96 7.61 13.54
CA ASN A 262 2.62 7.18 13.93
C ASN A 262 1.66 8.31 14.37
N ARG A 263 1.77 9.53 13.78
CA ARG A 263 1.00 10.70 14.21
C ARG A 263 0.28 11.45 13.09
N CYS A 264 0.65 11.19 11.82
CA CYS A 264 0.10 11.95 10.68
C CYS A 264 -1.41 11.80 10.59
N THR A 265 -2.16 12.90 10.68
CA THR A 265 -3.63 12.93 10.82
C THR A 265 -4.41 12.33 9.65
N PHE A 266 -3.78 12.21 8.48
CA PHE A 266 -4.38 11.62 7.27
C PHE A 266 -4.08 10.13 7.09
N CYS A 267 -3.16 9.55 7.87
CA CYS A 267 -2.62 8.23 7.60
C CYS A 267 -3.57 7.12 8.07
N VAL A 268 -4.13 6.39 7.12
CA VAL A 268 -5.04 5.27 7.40
C VAL A 268 -4.36 4.12 8.15
N TRP A 269 -3.06 3.94 7.96
CA TRP A 269 -2.33 2.86 8.63
C TRP A 269 -2.17 3.13 10.12
N ASP A 270 -1.80 4.37 10.47
CA ASP A 270 -1.47 4.74 11.84
C ASP A 270 -2.71 5.05 12.70
N HIS A 271 -3.89 5.19 12.10
CA HIS A 271 -5.11 5.52 12.84
C HIS A 271 -6.22 4.48 12.70
N THR A 272 -6.18 3.68 11.62
CA THR A 272 -7.21 2.68 11.36
C THR A 272 -6.69 1.27 11.61
N LEU A 273 -5.64 0.86 10.89
CA LEU A 273 -5.12 -0.51 10.98
C LEU A 273 -4.26 -0.73 12.22
N ASN A 274 -3.40 0.22 12.59
CA ASN A 274 -2.49 0.11 13.71
C ASN A 274 -2.74 1.26 14.69
N PRO A 275 -3.10 0.98 15.94
CA PRO A 275 -3.29 2.02 16.95
C PRO A 275 -1.99 2.82 17.18
N ILE A 276 -2.15 4.10 17.54
CA ILE A 276 -1.01 4.95 17.92
C ILE A 276 -0.16 4.25 19.00
N GLY A 277 1.15 4.25 18.82
CA GLY A 277 2.09 3.59 19.74
C GLY A 277 2.27 2.09 19.54
N SER A 278 1.64 1.48 18.50
CA SER A 278 1.76 0.04 18.22
C SER A 278 2.91 -0.32 17.27
N TYR A 279 3.79 0.61 16.92
CA TYR A 279 4.89 0.36 16.00
C TYR A 279 5.74 -0.84 16.41
N ARG A 280 5.96 -1.75 15.47
CA ARG A 280 6.81 -2.92 15.62
C ARG A 280 7.63 -3.11 14.35
N SER A 281 8.84 -3.63 14.48
CA SER A 281 9.68 -3.99 13.34
C SER A 281 10.26 -5.38 13.53
N PHE A 282 10.56 -6.04 12.43
CA PHE A 282 11.41 -7.23 12.46
C PHE A 282 12.76 -6.90 13.12
N SER A 283 13.39 -7.89 13.72
CA SER A 283 14.81 -7.77 14.06
C SER A 283 15.63 -7.59 12.77
N PRO A 284 16.73 -6.83 12.81
CA PRO A 284 17.60 -6.67 11.63
C PRO A 284 18.08 -8.00 11.07
N GLU A 285 18.33 -8.97 11.93
CA GLU A 285 18.73 -10.34 11.57
C GLU A 285 17.63 -11.09 10.83
N ARG A 286 16.38 -10.99 11.32
CA ARG A 286 15.22 -11.64 10.67
C ARG A 286 14.93 -11.00 9.32
N LEU A 287 15.00 -9.67 9.23
CA LEU A 287 14.83 -8.95 7.96
C LEU A 287 15.91 -9.34 6.96
N PHE A 288 17.18 -9.37 7.39
CA PHE A 288 18.29 -9.78 6.54
C PHE A 288 18.16 -11.25 6.08
N ALA A 289 17.71 -12.15 6.96
CA ALA A 289 17.46 -13.54 6.60
C ALA A 289 16.37 -13.66 5.50
N GLU A 290 15.35 -12.79 5.52
CA GLU A 290 14.35 -12.74 4.46
C GLU A 290 14.91 -12.17 3.15
N VAL A 291 15.75 -11.12 3.21
CA VAL A 291 16.50 -10.63 2.03
C VAL A 291 17.30 -11.76 1.41
N LYS A 292 18.07 -12.48 2.22
CA LYS A 292 18.85 -13.64 1.78
C LYS A 292 17.95 -14.69 1.11
N HIS A 293 16.84 -15.03 1.75
CA HIS A 293 15.88 -16.02 1.23
C HIS A 293 15.32 -15.64 -0.15
N VAL A 294 14.90 -14.36 -0.34
CA VAL A 294 14.31 -13.95 -1.63
C VAL A 294 15.35 -13.84 -2.74
N VAL A 295 16.58 -13.46 -2.41
CA VAL A 295 17.68 -13.40 -3.39
C VAL A 295 18.12 -14.80 -3.80
N ASP A 296 18.39 -15.68 -2.85
CA ASP A 296 18.96 -17.00 -3.12
C ASP A 296 17.94 -17.95 -3.77
N LYS A 297 16.68 -17.91 -3.32
CA LYS A 297 15.65 -18.84 -3.78
C LYS A 297 14.90 -18.36 -5.03
N TYR A 298 14.64 -17.06 -5.14
CA TYR A 298 13.78 -16.50 -6.18
C TYR A 298 14.53 -15.60 -7.18
N GLY A 299 15.83 -15.38 -6.97
CA GLY A 299 16.66 -14.60 -7.88
C GLY A 299 16.30 -13.11 -7.93
N VAL A 300 15.68 -12.60 -6.86
CA VAL A 300 15.25 -11.19 -6.76
C VAL A 300 16.44 -10.25 -6.91
N LYS A 301 16.29 -9.24 -7.77
CA LYS A 301 17.31 -8.21 -8.07
C LYS A 301 17.06 -6.90 -7.35
N GLU A 302 15.82 -6.62 -6.98
CA GLU A 302 15.45 -5.41 -6.23
C GLU A 302 14.35 -5.71 -5.24
N ILE A 303 14.44 -5.11 -4.05
CA ILE A 303 13.46 -5.20 -2.97
C ILE A 303 12.97 -3.79 -2.66
N PHE A 304 11.66 -3.60 -2.60
CA PHE A 304 11.07 -2.41 -2.03
C PHE A 304 10.41 -2.73 -0.68
N ASP A 305 10.96 -2.11 0.38
CA ASP A 305 10.41 -2.19 1.73
C ASP A 305 9.30 -1.15 1.89
N ASP A 306 8.07 -1.62 1.86
CA ASP A 306 6.87 -0.77 1.91
C ASP A 306 6.32 -0.59 3.35
N ALA A 307 7.12 -0.82 4.37
CA ALA A 307 6.78 -0.38 5.73
C ALA A 307 6.52 1.13 5.75
N GLY A 308 5.71 1.62 6.68
CA GLY A 308 5.37 3.04 6.81
C GLY A 308 6.57 3.97 6.83
N THR A 309 7.61 3.55 7.52
CA THR A 309 8.96 4.08 7.40
C THR A 309 9.95 3.04 7.91
N LEU A 310 11.10 2.95 7.26
CA LEU A 310 12.18 2.08 7.69
C LEU A 310 12.61 2.44 9.13
N PHE A 311 12.97 1.45 9.93
CA PHE A 311 13.55 1.68 11.25
C PHE A 311 14.89 2.44 11.13
N ILE A 312 15.25 3.18 12.18
CA ILE A 312 16.41 4.07 12.20
C ILE A 312 17.39 3.67 13.32
N GLY A 313 18.49 4.43 13.43
CA GLY A 313 19.45 4.28 14.51
C GLY A 313 20.20 2.94 14.51
N PRO A 314 20.47 2.34 15.68
CA PRO A 314 21.28 1.11 15.78
C PRO A 314 20.72 -0.07 14.96
N ARG A 315 19.39 -0.16 14.80
CA ARG A 315 18.75 -1.22 14.00
C ARG A 315 19.08 -1.07 12.52
N LEU A 316 19.01 0.15 11.96
CA LEU A 316 19.39 0.45 10.59
C LEU A 316 20.87 0.16 10.35
N LYS A 317 21.74 0.62 11.28
CA LYS A 317 23.18 0.34 11.23
C LYS A 317 23.44 -1.16 11.17
N LYS A 318 22.82 -1.93 12.05
CA LYS A 318 22.98 -3.39 12.11
C LYS A 318 22.54 -4.07 10.81
N PHE A 319 21.40 -3.68 10.24
CA PHE A 319 20.92 -4.22 8.96
C PHE A 319 21.91 -3.90 7.82
N CYS A 320 22.36 -2.64 7.71
CA CYS A 320 23.37 -2.25 6.72
C CYS A 320 24.68 -3.03 6.87
N ASP A 321 25.17 -3.21 8.11
CA ASP A 321 26.37 -3.99 8.39
C ASP A 321 26.22 -5.45 7.94
N LEU A 322 25.04 -6.07 8.16
CA LEU A 322 24.74 -7.42 7.70
C LEU A 322 24.76 -7.51 6.16
N MET A 323 24.13 -6.56 5.48
CA MET A 323 24.15 -6.50 4.00
C MET A 323 25.56 -6.39 3.43
N ILE A 324 26.39 -5.51 4.02
CA ILE A 324 27.77 -5.25 3.56
C ILE A 324 28.67 -6.48 3.84
N LYS A 325 28.69 -6.96 5.09
CA LYS A 325 29.57 -8.07 5.51
C LYS A 325 29.29 -9.37 4.77
N SER A 326 28.02 -9.59 4.40
CA SER A 326 27.61 -10.79 3.66
C SER A 326 27.76 -10.67 2.15
N GLY A 327 28.04 -9.46 1.61
CA GLY A 327 28.13 -9.19 0.17
C GLY A 327 26.78 -9.12 -0.55
N TYR A 328 25.63 -9.15 0.16
CA TYR A 328 24.32 -9.03 -0.47
C TYR A 328 24.04 -7.62 -1.02
N ASN A 329 24.70 -6.59 -0.49
CA ASN A 329 24.70 -5.24 -1.04
C ASN A 329 25.10 -5.16 -2.53
N LYS A 330 25.83 -6.16 -3.04
CA LYS A 330 26.24 -6.28 -4.45
C LYS A 330 25.26 -7.13 -5.27
N LYS A 331 24.48 -8.00 -4.63
CA LYS A 331 23.58 -8.96 -5.28
C LYS A 331 22.18 -8.38 -5.54
N VAL A 332 21.70 -7.49 -4.65
CA VAL A 332 20.35 -6.95 -4.67
C VAL A 332 20.35 -5.46 -4.36
N ARG A 333 19.42 -4.71 -4.97
CA ARG A 333 19.14 -3.33 -4.60
C ARG A 333 18.01 -3.27 -3.61
N TYR A 334 18.09 -2.33 -2.66
CA TYR A 334 17.09 -2.14 -1.62
C TYR A 334 16.47 -0.75 -1.72
N GLY A 335 15.17 -0.64 -1.61
CA GLY A 335 14.44 0.63 -1.53
C GLY A 335 13.54 0.63 -0.31
N CYS A 336 13.16 1.81 0.17
CA CYS A 336 12.30 1.94 1.35
C CYS A 336 11.52 3.25 1.37
N ASN A 337 10.51 3.30 2.22
CA ASN A 337 9.87 4.55 2.63
C ASN A 337 10.66 5.19 3.78
N MET A 338 10.85 6.51 3.74
CA MET A 338 11.47 7.27 4.82
C MET A 338 10.85 8.64 5.00
N ARG A 339 11.08 9.23 6.17
CA ARG A 339 10.83 10.64 6.45
C ARG A 339 12.08 11.45 6.07
N PHE A 340 11.91 12.69 5.62
CA PHE A 340 13.04 13.55 5.22
C PHE A 340 14.10 13.76 6.30
N ASN A 341 13.66 13.89 7.54
CA ASN A 341 14.50 14.18 8.70
C ASN A 341 14.81 12.93 9.55
N ALA A 342 14.71 11.74 8.95
CA ALA A 342 14.87 10.47 9.67
C ALA A 342 16.34 10.20 10.07
N VAL A 343 17.29 10.56 9.19
CA VAL A 343 18.71 10.23 9.34
C VAL A 343 19.61 11.35 8.82
N ASN A 344 20.86 11.37 9.27
CA ASN A 344 21.91 12.28 8.82
C ASN A 344 22.72 11.72 7.65
N GLN A 345 23.72 12.49 7.15
CA GLN A 345 24.55 12.10 6.01
C GLN A 345 25.30 10.79 6.24
N GLU A 346 25.80 10.54 7.45
CA GLU A 346 26.54 9.31 7.79
C GLU A 346 25.68 8.06 7.56
N TYR A 347 24.40 8.09 7.97
CA TYR A 347 23.50 6.99 7.72
C TYR A 347 23.13 6.86 6.25
N TYR A 348 22.95 7.95 5.49
CA TYR A 348 22.73 7.86 4.05
C TYR A 348 23.93 7.24 3.34
N ASP A 349 25.16 7.61 3.69
CA ASP A 349 26.39 7.03 3.13
C ASP A 349 26.49 5.52 3.45
N LEU A 350 26.11 5.14 4.68
CA LEU A 350 26.05 3.74 5.07
C LEU A 350 24.97 2.95 4.27
N MET A 351 23.79 3.53 4.06
CA MET A 351 22.73 2.96 3.23
C MET A 351 23.21 2.77 1.79
N GLY A 352 23.87 3.76 1.19
CA GLY A 352 24.46 3.66 -0.14
C GLY A 352 25.43 2.47 -0.24
N LYS A 353 26.36 2.34 0.74
CA LYS A 353 27.28 1.21 0.84
C LYS A 353 26.56 -0.14 1.02
N ALA A 354 25.43 -0.15 1.72
CA ALA A 354 24.62 -1.34 1.96
C ALA A 354 23.74 -1.77 0.77
N GLY A 355 23.79 -1.04 -0.38
CA GLY A 355 23.06 -1.40 -1.59
C GLY A 355 21.69 -0.76 -1.70
N PHE A 356 21.36 0.22 -0.86
CA PHE A 356 20.14 1.01 -1.05
C PHE A 356 20.23 1.80 -2.36
N ARG A 357 19.11 1.87 -3.07
CA ARG A 357 18.97 2.63 -4.31
C ARG A 357 17.86 3.66 -4.24
N PHE A 358 16.68 3.26 -3.79
CA PHE A 358 15.46 4.03 -3.91
C PHE A 358 14.91 4.40 -2.53
N ILE A 359 14.58 5.69 -2.35
CA ILE A 359 13.89 6.14 -1.14
C ILE A 359 12.65 6.92 -1.54
N LEU A 360 11.50 6.47 -1.05
CA LEU A 360 10.24 7.18 -1.20
C LEU A 360 10.00 8.07 0.03
N TYR A 361 9.85 9.35 -0.21
CA TYR A 361 9.55 10.35 0.80
C TYR A 361 8.16 10.96 0.60
N GLY A 362 7.40 11.08 1.66
CA GLY A 362 6.18 11.87 1.68
C GLY A 362 6.49 13.34 1.99
N MET A 363 6.37 14.23 1.01
CA MET A 363 6.47 15.68 1.20
C MET A 363 5.15 16.25 1.73
N GLU A 364 4.04 15.74 1.23
CA GLU A 364 2.66 16.10 1.45
C GLU A 364 2.37 17.56 1.05
N SER A 365 2.99 18.56 1.67
CA SER A 365 2.86 19.98 1.36
C SER A 365 4.20 20.72 1.49
N GLY A 366 4.37 21.80 0.75
CA GLY A 366 5.48 22.75 0.88
C GLY A 366 5.19 23.91 1.84
N ASN A 367 4.17 23.78 2.68
CA ASN A 367 3.75 24.82 3.61
C ASN A 367 3.83 24.33 5.05
N GLN A 368 4.60 25.02 5.89
CA GLN A 368 4.81 24.62 7.29
C GLN A 368 3.49 24.51 8.06
N LYS A 369 2.56 25.46 7.88
CA LYS A 369 1.24 25.43 8.54
C LYS A 369 0.46 24.14 8.23
N THR A 370 0.54 23.65 6.99
CA THR A 370 -0.11 22.39 6.61
C THR A 370 0.63 21.21 7.22
N LEU A 371 1.97 21.19 7.19
CA LEU A 371 2.76 20.12 7.81
C LEU A 371 2.49 20.01 9.32
N ASP A 372 2.39 21.15 10.01
CA ASP A 372 2.05 21.20 11.44
C ASP A 372 0.63 20.67 11.70
N ARG A 373 -0.37 21.10 10.89
CA ARG A 373 -1.76 20.62 11.01
C ARG A 373 -1.90 19.12 10.74
N LEU A 374 -1.08 18.60 9.83
CA LEU A 374 -1.03 17.16 9.54
C LEU A 374 -0.25 16.36 10.60
N ASP A 375 0.33 17.00 11.58
CA ASP A 375 1.28 16.43 12.56
C ASP A 375 2.40 15.62 11.87
N LYS A 376 2.89 16.17 10.74
CA LYS A 376 3.92 15.49 9.95
C LYS A 376 5.27 15.50 10.68
N GLY A 377 5.54 16.50 11.52
CA GLY A 377 6.80 16.63 12.27
C GLY A 377 8.04 16.80 11.40
N THR A 378 7.87 17.41 10.21
CA THR A 378 8.94 17.81 9.30
C THR A 378 8.86 19.31 9.07
N LYS A 379 10.02 19.92 8.78
CA LYS A 379 10.10 21.30 8.32
C LYS A 379 10.01 21.33 6.79
N GLU A 380 9.50 22.40 6.21
CA GLU A 380 9.45 22.55 4.75
C GLU A 380 10.86 22.46 4.10
N ALA A 381 11.92 22.92 4.79
CA ALA A 381 13.29 22.81 4.34
C ALA A 381 13.79 21.35 4.26
N ASP A 382 13.26 20.45 5.09
CA ASP A 382 13.64 19.03 5.09
C ASP A 382 13.34 18.36 3.74
N ALA A 383 12.33 18.86 3.00
CA ALA A 383 11.99 18.39 1.66
C ALA A 383 13.14 18.61 0.64
N ILE A 384 14.08 19.50 0.92
CA ILE A 384 15.27 19.72 0.09
C ILE A 384 16.47 19.01 0.71
N VAL A 385 16.71 19.19 1.99
CA VAL A 385 17.91 18.73 2.68
C VAL A 385 18.03 17.20 2.71
N GLY A 386 16.96 16.52 3.08
CA GLY A 386 16.95 15.05 3.13
C GLY A 386 17.28 14.40 1.78
N PRO A 387 16.55 14.72 0.69
CA PRO A 387 16.86 14.20 -0.64
C PRO A 387 18.24 14.61 -1.18
N MET A 388 18.72 15.82 -0.86
CA MET A 388 20.07 16.24 -1.23
C MET A 388 21.13 15.34 -0.58
N MET A 389 20.99 15.03 0.71
CA MET A 389 21.88 14.09 1.42
C MET A 389 21.79 12.68 0.82
N ALA A 390 20.58 12.20 0.52
CA ALA A 390 20.38 10.90 -0.11
C ALA A 390 21.03 10.84 -1.51
N ARG A 391 20.88 11.89 -2.34
CA ARG A 391 21.55 11.96 -3.65
C ARG A 391 23.07 11.96 -3.55
N LYS A 392 23.64 12.68 -2.57
CA LYS A 392 25.08 12.68 -2.31
C LYS A 392 25.60 11.27 -1.99
N ALA A 393 24.80 10.46 -1.32
CA ALA A 393 25.09 9.06 -1.03
C ALA A 393 24.79 8.08 -2.20
N GLY A 394 24.38 8.58 -3.37
CA GLY A 394 24.09 7.79 -4.57
C GLY A 394 22.70 7.14 -4.61
N LEU A 395 21.76 7.57 -3.76
CA LEU A 395 20.40 7.06 -3.74
C LEU A 395 19.49 7.86 -4.68
N ASP A 396 18.36 7.28 -5.06
CA ASP A 396 17.34 7.85 -5.94
C ASP A 396 16.09 8.26 -5.13
N PRO A 397 15.96 9.55 -4.71
CA PRO A 397 14.79 10.03 -4.01
C PRO A 397 13.57 10.13 -4.93
N HIS A 398 12.47 9.52 -4.48
CA HIS A 398 11.13 9.68 -5.04
C HIS A 398 10.27 10.47 -4.05
N ILE A 399 9.57 11.49 -4.55
CA ILE A 399 8.79 12.39 -3.70
C ILE A 399 7.31 12.26 -4.01
N THR A 400 6.51 12.04 -2.97
CA THR A 400 5.04 12.10 -3.08
C THR A 400 4.52 13.41 -2.50
N ILE A 401 3.55 14.01 -3.19
CA ILE A 401 2.91 15.29 -2.86
C ILE A 401 1.42 15.06 -2.79
N MET A 402 0.76 15.70 -1.84
CA MET A 402 -0.70 15.72 -1.77
C MET A 402 -1.25 17.13 -1.99
N LEU A 403 -2.32 17.24 -2.78
CA LEU A 403 -3.01 18.50 -3.09
C LEU A 403 -4.47 18.40 -2.68
N GLY A 404 -5.09 19.54 -2.36
CA GLY A 404 -6.53 19.61 -2.10
C GLY A 404 -6.90 19.63 -0.62
N TYR A 405 -6.07 20.21 0.23
CA TYR A 405 -6.41 20.45 1.63
C TYR A 405 -7.45 21.59 1.75
N PRO A 406 -8.49 21.44 2.60
CA PRO A 406 -9.55 22.45 2.76
C PRO A 406 -9.06 23.83 3.24
N TRP A 407 -7.91 23.89 3.87
CA TRP A 407 -7.32 25.12 4.43
C TRP A 407 -6.22 25.74 3.57
N GLU A 408 -5.80 25.08 2.49
CA GLU A 408 -4.77 25.62 1.58
C GLU A 408 -5.40 26.48 0.49
N SER A 409 -4.88 27.70 0.32
CA SER A 409 -5.19 28.53 -0.84
C SER A 409 -4.52 27.98 -2.11
N TYR A 410 -4.97 28.42 -3.29
CA TYR A 410 -4.31 28.11 -4.55
C TYR A 410 -2.81 28.48 -4.54
N LYS A 411 -2.45 29.60 -3.87
CA LYS A 411 -1.05 30.04 -3.73
C LYS A 411 -0.23 29.04 -2.92
N ASP A 412 -0.80 28.47 -1.87
CA ASP A 412 -0.15 27.46 -1.03
C ASP A 412 0.08 26.15 -1.80
N ALA A 413 -0.95 25.66 -2.49
CA ALA A 413 -0.84 24.48 -3.32
C ALA A 413 0.19 24.67 -4.46
N LYS A 414 0.18 25.84 -5.12
CA LYS A 414 1.16 26.21 -6.15
C LYS A 414 2.58 26.26 -5.59
N ARG A 415 2.78 26.81 -4.40
CA ARG A 415 4.08 26.84 -3.72
C ARG A 415 4.65 25.44 -3.53
N THR A 416 3.84 24.49 -3.13
CA THR A 416 4.24 23.08 -3.00
C THR A 416 4.80 22.53 -4.33
N ILE A 417 4.10 22.77 -5.44
CA ILE A 417 4.55 22.35 -6.78
C ILE A 417 5.86 23.05 -7.19
N GLU A 418 5.98 24.34 -6.91
CA GLU A 418 7.17 25.12 -7.27
C GLU A 418 8.43 24.66 -6.51
N ILE A 419 8.32 24.36 -5.20
CA ILE A 419 9.42 23.78 -4.42
C ILE A 419 9.84 22.42 -4.99
N ALA A 420 8.87 21.57 -5.31
CA ALA A 420 9.16 20.26 -5.88
C ALA A 420 9.84 20.36 -7.26
N LYS A 421 9.36 21.22 -8.15
CA LYS A 421 9.98 21.48 -9.46
C LYS A 421 11.40 22.03 -9.33
N TYR A 422 11.63 22.94 -8.38
CA TYR A 422 12.97 23.48 -8.11
C TYR A 422 13.94 22.37 -7.67
N ALA A 423 13.58 21.57 -6.67
CA ALA A 423 14.42 20.47 -6.18
C ALA A 423 14.68 19.41 -7.27
N PHE A 424 13.69 19.13 -8.11
CA PHE A 424 13.81 18.25 -9.26
C PHE A 424 14.78 18.81 -10.33
N LYS A 425 14.67 20.09 -10.66
CA LYS A 425 15.58 20.79 -11.58
C LYS A 425 17.03 20.74 -11.08
N LYS A 426 17.25 20.92 -9.77
CA LYS A 426 18.57 20.81 -9.13
C LYS A 426 19.10 19.37 -9.07
N GLY A 427 18.28 18.36 -9.37
CA GLY A 427 18.65 16.94 -9.34
C GLY A 427 18.61 16.31 -7.95
N TYR A 428 18.01 16.97 -6.96
CA TYR A 428 17.80 16.41 -5.63
C TYR A 428 16.73 15.33 -5.64
N TYR A 429 15.73 15.44 -6.52
CA TYR A 429 14.70 14.45 -6.77
C TYR A 429 14.99 13.68 -8.05
N GLU A 430 14.83 12.38 -8.00
CA GLU A 430 14.93 11.50 -9.17
C GLU A 430 13.60 11.38 -9.90
N THR A 431 12.53 11.21 -9.12
CA THR A 431 11.15 11.13 -9.60
C THR A 431 10.19 11.79 -8.60
N MET A 432 8.98 12.14 -9.07
CA MET A 432 7.94 12.78 -8.26
C MET A 432 6.57 12.24 -8.65
N GLN A 433 5.64 12.28 -7.70
CA GLN A 433 4.22 11.98 -7.90
C GLN A 433 3.36 12.94 -7.08
N ALA A 434 2.29 13.47 -7.67
CA ALA A 434 1.24 14.17 -6.95
C ALA A 434 -0.01 13.30 -6.86
N THR A 435 -0.77 13.47 -5.79
CA THR A 435 -2.08 12.82 -5.57
C THR A 435 -3.04 13.80 -4.90
N ILE A 436 -4.33 13.59 -5.10
CA ILE A 436 -5.35 14.34 -4.38
C ILE A 436 -5.51 13.72 -2.99
N VAL A 437 -5.50 14.56 -1.95
CA VAL A 437 -5.69 14.10 -0.58
C VAL A 437 -7.12 13.57 -0.37
N ILE A 438 -7.21 12.37 0.17
CA ILE A 438 -8.48 11.72 0.52
C ILE A 438 -8.56 11.58 2.04
N PRO A 439 -9.61 12.08 2.67
CA PRO A 439 -9.86 11.87 4.10
C PRO A 439 -10.43 10.46 4.28
N TYR A 440 -9.56 9.46 4.37
CA TYR A 440 -10.02 8.08 4.55
C TYR A 440 -10.73 7.87 5.88
N PRO A 441 -11.78 7.03 5.91
CA PRO A 441 -12.58 6.77 7.11
C PRO A 441 -11.78 6.45 8.36
N ALA A 442 -12.27 6.92 9.51
CA ALA A 442 -11.69 6.78 10.84
C ALA A 442 -10.37 7.52 11.09
N THR A 443 -9.76 8.17 10.08
CA THR A 443 -8.61 9.05 10.31
C THR A 443 -9.02 10.35 11.01
N PRO A 444 -8.10 11.02 11.76
CA PRO A 444 -8.38 12.34 12.33
C PRO A 444 -8.82 13.35 11.27
N LEU A 445 -8.18 13.37 10.08
CA LEU A 445 -8.58 14.24 8.99
C LEU A 445 -10.03 14.01 8.55
N TRP A 446 -10.48 12.75 8.46
CA TRP A 446 -11.86 12.43 8.10
C TRP A 446 -12.86 12.95 9.15
N LYS A 447 -12.54 12.79 10.45
CA LYS A 447 -13.37 13.31 11.54
C LYS A 447 -13.48 14.83 11.47
N GLU A 448 -12.33 15.50 11.30
CA GLU A 448 -12.27 16.96 11.14
C GLU A 448 -13.09 17.43 9.93
N CYS A 449 -13.03 16.70 8.80
CA CYS A 449 -13.85 17.01 7.62
C CYS A 449 -15.34 16.89 7.89
N LYS A 450 -15.78 15.91 8.67
CA LYS A 450 -17.18 15.76 9.06
C LYS A 450 -17.63 16.85 10.03
N GLU A 451 -16.83 17.18 11.02
CA GLU A 451 -17.13 18.21 12.02
C GLU A 451 -17.24 19.61 11.41
N ASN A 452 -16.47 19.89 10.35
CA ASN A 452 -16.47 21.20 9.68
C ASN A 452 -17.30 21.24 8.39
N ASP A 453 -18.07 20.18 8.08
CA ASP A 453 -18.84 20.08 6.84
C ASP A 453 -17.97 20.29 5.58
N TRP A 454 -16.78 19.72 5.56
CA TRP A 454 -15.85 19.84 4.43
C TRP A 454 -16.01 18.75 3.38
N LEU A 455 -16.74 17.68 3.64
CA LEU A 455 -16.96 16.62 2.65
C LEU A 455 -17.90 17.09 1.54
N LEU A 456 -17.52 16.79 0.29
CA LEU A 456 -18.37 16.99 -0.89
C LEU A 456 -19.23 15.78 -1.19
N THR A 457 -18.76 14.62 -0.78
CA THR A 457 -19.43 13.33 -0.97
C THR A 457 -19.09 12.40 0.18
N GLU A 458 -20.04 11.57 0.55
CA GLU A 458 -19.84 10.42 1.46
C GLU A 458 -19.87 9.10 0.69
N ASP A 459 -19.91 9.16 -0.65
CA ASP A 459 -19.82 7.98 -1.49
C ASP A 459 -18.37 7.51 -1.58
N TYR A 460 -18.09 6.33 -1.01
CA TYR A 460 -16.74 5.75 -1.02
C TYR A 460 -16.20 5.47 -2.43
N ASP A 461 -17.07 5.29 -3.44
CA ASP A 461 -16.65 5.07 -4.83
C ASP A 461 -15.93 6.30 -5.44
N ASP A 462 -16.06 7.48 -4.80
CA ASP A 462 -15.39 8.71 -5.18
C ASP A 462 -14.00 8.88 -4.51
N TYR A 463 -13.66 8.04 -3.51
CA TYR A 463 -12.41 8.16 -2.72
C TYR A 463 -11.19 7.58 -3.44
N ASP A 464 -11.20 7.63 -4.77
CA ASP A 464 -10.21 7.01 -5.67
C ASP A 464 -9.10 7.96 -6.16
N MET A 465 -8.92 9.10 -5.52
CA MET A 465 -7.89 10.12 -5.83
C MET A 465 -8.00 10.78 -7.22
N ARG A 466 -9.09 10.61 -7.95
CA ARG A 466 -9.27 11.20 -9.29
C ARG A 466 -9.82 12.63 -9.26
N GLN A 467 -10.48 13.00 -8.17
CA GLN A 467 -11.05 14.32 -7.96
C GLN A 467 -11.09 14.66 -6.47
N PRO A 468 -11.11 15.95 -6.11
CA PRO A 468 -11.31 16.36 -4.73
C PRO A 468 -12.65 15.87 -4.18
N VAL A 469 -12.61 15.26 -3.01
CA VAL A 469 -13.80 14.86 -2.23
C VAL A 469 -14.05 15.79 -1.03
N MET A 470 -13.21 16.82 -0.90
CA MET A 470 -13.31 17.86 0.12
C MET A 470 -13.55 19.24 -0.51
N LYS A 471 -14.26 20.11 0.20
CA LYS A 471 -14.41 21.52 -0.12
C LYS A 471 -13.05 22.22 -0.01
N ILE A 472 -12.60 22.85 -1.08
CA ILE A 472 -11.34 23.60 -1.13
C ILE A 472 -11.62 25.05 -1.51
N PRO A 473 -10.78 26.03 -1.10
CA PRO A 473 -11.05 27.44 -1.29
C PRO A 473 -10.79 27.96 -2.71
N PHE A 474 -10.68 27.06 -3.71
CA PHE A 474 -10.51 27.42 -5.12
C PHE A 474 -11.10 26.34 -6.04
N ALA A 475 -11.23 26.65 -7.33
CA ALA A 475 -11.88 25.74 -8.28
C ALA A 475 -11.11 24.41 -8.42
N HIS A 476 -11.81 23.28 -8.38
CA HIS A 476 -11.26 21.92 -8.46
C HIS A 476 -10.39 21.71 -9.70
N LYS A 477 -10.77 22.29 -10.84
CA LYS A 477 -9.96 22.24 -12.08
C LYS A 477 -8.52 22.72 -11.87
N LYS A 478 -8.30 23.64 -10.93
CA LYS A 478 -6.96 24.15 -10.62
C LYS A 478 -6.04 23.11 -9.98
N ILE A 479 -6.57 22.12 -9.25
CA ILE A 479 -5.75 21.02 -8.73
C ILE A 479 -5.19 20.19 -9.87
N LEU A 480 -6.03 19.81 -10.83
CA LEU A 480 -5.60 19.01 -11.99
C LEU A 480 -4.58 19.79 -12.85
N GLU A 481 -4.75 21.13 -12.97
CA GLU A 481 -3.74 21.98 -13.62
C GLU A 481 -2.40 21.95 -12.88
N LEU A 482 -2.41 21.99 -11.53
CA LEU A 482 -1.18 21.91 -10.72
C LEU A 482 -0.49 20.55 -10.82
N GLU A 483 -1.26 19.45 -10.84
CA GLU A 483 -0.70 18.12 -11.05
C GLU A 483 -0.05 18.00 -12.42
N GLN A 484 -0.72 18.47 -13.47
CA GLN A 484 -0.16 18.49 -14.82
C GLN A 484 1.09 19.38 -14.90
N ASP A 485 1.10 20.53 -14.19
CA ASP A 485 2.29 21.41 -14.11
C ASP A 485 3.47 20.72 -13.42
N LEU A 486 3.24 19.91 -12.37
CA LEU A 486 4.29 19.10 -11.76
C LEU A 486 4.94 18.16 -12.79
N TYR A 487 4.11 17.42 -13.53
CA TYR A 487 4.61 16.46 -14.52
C TYR A 487 5.29 17.12 -15.71
N SER A 488 5.04 18.41 -15.98
CA SER A 488 5.78 19.18 -17.00
C SER A 488 7.30 19.21 -16.76
N ALA A 489 7.73 19.08 -15.49
CA ALA A 489 9.14 19.04 -15.11
C ALA A 489 9.90 17.88 -15.76
N PHE A 490 9.24 16.74 -16.03
CA PHE A 490 9.84 15.58 -16.71
C PHE A 490 10.07 15.82 -18.21
N MET A 491 9.45 16.85 -18.80
CA MET A 491 9.58 17.20 -20.21
C MET A 491 10.61 18.30 -20.47
N THR A 492 11.34 18.74 -19.44
CA THR A 492 12.36 19.77 -19.59
C THR A 492 13.60 19.23 -20.34
N PRO A 493 14.21 20.01 -21.25
CA PRO A 493 15.43 19.60 -21.96
C PRO A 493 16.55 19.16 -21.00
N GLN A 494 16.70 19.84 -19.87
CA GLN A 494 17.69 19.50 -18.85
C GLN A 494 17.48 18.09 -18.27
N TYR A 495 16.23 17.74 -17.95
CA TYR A 495 15.92 16.41 -17.45
C TYR A 495 16.15 15.33 -18.50
N ILE A 496 15.64 15.54 -19.71
CA ILE A 496 15.78 14.61 -20.83
C ILE A 496 17.27 14.36 -21.13
N THR A 497 18.08 15.42 -21.24
CA THR A 497 19.53 15.31 -21.46
C THR A 497 20.20 14.53 -20.33
N ARG A 498 19.89 14.87 -19.06
CA ARG A 498 20.42 14.13 -17.89
C ARG A 498 20.07 12.64 -17.94
N LYS A 499 18.85 12.30 -18.37
CA LYS A 499 18.41 10.90 -18.49
C LYS A 499 19.09 10.17 -19.63
N ILE A 500 19.24 10.79 -20.80
CA ILE A 500 19.98 10.22 -21.93
C ILE A 500 21.44 9.96 -21.53
N LEU A 501 22.09 10.95 -20.89
CA LEU A 501 23.45 10.83 -20.41
C LEU A 501 23.62 9.82 -19.27
N SER A 502 22.54 9.38 -18.60
CA SER A 502 22.57 8.37 -17.55
C SER A 502 22.53 6.92 -18.07
N ILE A 503 22.26 6.72 -19.36
CA ILE A 503 22.22 5.40 -19.99
C ILE A 503 23.65 4.83 -20.03
N ARG A 504 23.86 3.67 -19.39
CA ARG A 504 25.13 2.94 -19.38
C ARG A 504 24.99 1.52 -19.92
N SER A 505 23.75 1.05 -20.12
CA SER A 505 23.46 -0.31 -20.55
C SER A 505 22.15 -0.38 -21.34
N PRO A 506 21.94 -1.45 -22.15
CA PRO A 506 20.64 -1.71 -22.76
C PRO A 506 19.50 -1.79 -21.74
N HIS A 507 19.80 -2.25 -20.53
CA HIS A 507 18.83 -2.30 -19.43
C HIS A 507 18.36 -0.90 -19.00
N ASP A 508 19.27 0.09 -18.89
CA ASP A 508 18.91 1.47 -18.55
C ASP A 508 18.00 2.09 -19.63
N PHE A 509 18.29 1.80 -20.91
CA PHE A 509 17.45 2.24 -22.02
C PHE A 509 16.03 1.66 -21.92
N MET A 510 15.89 0.35 -21.71
CA MET A 510 14.60 -0.30 -21.55
C MET A 510 13.83 0.21 -20.33
N TYR A 511 14.53 0.45 -19.22
CA TYR A 511 13.93 1.04 -18.03
C TYR A 511 13.37 2.45 -18.30
N LEU A 512 14.13 3.32 -18.98
CA LEU A 512 13.68 4.67 -19.33
C LEU A 512 12.50 4.64 -20.31
N PHE A 513 12.49 3.72 -21.25
CA PHE A 513 11.35 3.51 -22.15
C PHE A 513 10.09 3.09 -21.36
N TYR A 514 10.24 2.15 -20.44
CA TYR A 514 9.14 1.72 -19.56
C TYR A 514 8.63 2.87 -18.69
N MET A 515 9.52 3.65 -18.09
CA MET A 515 9.16 4.82 -17.28
C MET A 515 8.45 5.91 -18.11
N GLY A 516 8.88 6.15 -19.33
CA GLY A 516 8.20 7.06 -20.27
C GLY A 516 6.76 6.61 -20.55
N LYS A 517 6.55 5.32 -20.81
CA LYS A 517 5.22 4.74 -20.98
C LYS A 517 4.36 4.92 -19.72
N LYS A 518 4.91 4.71 -18.52
CA LYS A 518 4.21 4.92 -17.25
C LYS A 518 3.84 6.39 -17.04
N LEU A 519 4.75 7.32 -17.33
CA LEU A 519 4.49 8.76 -17.23
C LEU A 519 3.31 9.18 -18.13
N ILE A 520 3.31 8.73 -19.39
CA ILE A 520 2.20 9.00 -20.32
C ILE A 520 0.90 8.42 -19.79
N GLY A 521 0.91 7.18 -19.27
CA GLY A 521 -0.24 6.56 -18.64
C GLY A 521 -0.77 7.40 -17.48
N HIS A 522 0.11 7.87 -16.64
CA HIS A 522 -0.24 8.66 -15.46
C HIS A 522 -0.83 10.04 -15.80
N LEU A 523 -0.30 10.71 -16.82
CA LEU A 523 -0.90 11.95 -17.33
C LEU A 523 -2.35 11.77 -17.81
N LEU A 524 -2.70 10.55 -18.23
CA LEU A 524 -4.05 10.20 -18.65
C LEU A 524 -4.96 9.76 -17.49
N ASP A 525 -4.40 9.26 -16.39
CA ASP A 525 -5.15 8.83 -15.19
C ASP A 525 -5.89 10.00 -14.54
N PHE A 526 -5.37 11.23 -14.66
CA PHE A 526 -5.96 12.47 -14.13
C PHE A 526 -6.84 13.22 -15.13
N ASP A 527 -7.29 12.59 -16.21
CA ASP A 527 -8.26 13.20 -17.13
C ASP A 527 -9.68 12.74 -16.79
N PRO A 528 -10.52 13.62 -16.19
CA PRO A 528 -11.86 13.25 -15.75
C PRO A 528 -12.79 12.86 -16.91
N ASN A 529 -12.44 13.22 -18.17
CA ASN A 529 -13.24 12.95 -19.34
C ASN A 529 -12.80 11.66 -20.08
N GLN A 530 -11.80 10.93 -19.59
CA GLN A 530 -11.32 9.73 -20.27
C GLN A 530 -11.96 8.44 -19.77
N THR A 531 -12.73 7.84 -20.66
CA THR A 531 -13.01 6.39 -20.68
C THR A 531 -11.75 5.63 -21.10
N LYS A 532 -11.59 4.37 -20.64
CA LYS A 532 -10.49 3.46 -21.01
C LYS A 532 -10.01 3.65 -22.43
N VAL A 533 -8.77 4.08 -22.62
CA VAL A 533 -8.12 4.16 -23.92
C VAL A 533 -7.06 3.06 -23.98
N SER A 534 -7.19 2.15 -24.95
CA SER A 534 -6.13 1.15 -25.18
C SER A 534 -4.83 1.85 -25.55
N TYR A 535 -3.72 1.46 -24.91
CA TYR A 535 -2.37 1.97 -25.22
C TYR A 535 -1.91 1.73 -26.66
N ILE A 536 -2.62 0.91 -27.39
CA ILE A 536 -2.32 0.53 -28.79
C ILE A 536 -3.18 1.34 -29.76
N SER A 537 -4.18 2.10 -29.29
CA SER A 537 -5.08 2.83 -30.18
C SER A 537 -4.44 4.10 -30.74
N PRO A 538 -4.68 4.44 -32.02
CA PRO A 538 -4.25 5.72 -32.60
C PRO A 538 -4.77 6.94 -31.83
N ARG A 539 -5.94 6.82 -31.21
CA ARG A 539 -6.55 7.86 -30.36
C ARG A 539 -5.75 8.10 -29.09
N PHE A 540 -5.17 7.05 -28.48
CA PHE A 540 -4.27 7.16 -27.34
C PHE A 540 -3.05 8.03 -27.68
N TRP A 541 -2.36 7.70 -28.78
CA TRP A 541 -1.16 8.43 -29.19
C TRP A 541 -1.45 9.87 -29.59
N LYS A 542 -2.59 10.15 -30.23
CA LYS A 542 -3.04 11.51 -30.58
C LYS A 542 -3.29 12.34 -29.31
N ASN A 543 -3.95 11.77 -28.31
CA ASN A 543 -4.20 12.45 -27.03
C ASN A 543 -2.93 12.67 -26.22
N ALA A 544 -2.05 11.67 -26.17
CA ALA A 544 -0.75 11.76 -25.52
C ALA A 544 0.14 12.82 -26.19
N ALA A 545 0.23 12.84 -27.51
CA ALA A 545 1.00 13.84 -28.26
C ALA A 545 0.46 15.26 -28.06
N GLY A 546 -0.87 15.44 -28.03
CA GLY A 546 -1.49 16.74 -27.76
C GLY A 546 -1.18 17.28 -26.37
N LYS A 547 -1.22 16.41 -25.34
CA LYS A 547 -0.83 16.77 -23.97
C LYS A 547 0.66 17.04 -23.83
N LEU A 548 1.51 16.22 -24.42
CA LEU A 548 2.96 16.41 -24.43
C LEU A 548 3.35 17.73 -25.14
N GLY A 549 2.75 18.04 -26.27
CA GLY A 549 2.97 19.32 -26.99
C GLY A 549 2.64 20.53 -26.13
N GLY A 550 1.55 20.50 -25.38
CA GLY A 550 1.17 21.55 -24.44
C GLY A 550 2.17 21.75 -23.29
N HIS A 551 2.85 20.69 -22.85
CA HIS A 551 3.85 20.77 -21.77
C HIS A 551 5.24 21.27 -22.23
N PHE A 552 5.62 21.09 -23.49
CA PHE A 552 6.88 21.64 -24.03
C PHE A 552 6.91 23.17 -24.04
N PHE A 553 5.74 23.81 -24.08
CA PHE A 553 5.57 25.26 -24.09
C PHE A 553 5.08 25.84 -22.75
N ALA A 554 5.06 25.05 -21.67
CA ALA A 554 4.61 25.51 -20.36
C ALA A 554 5.50 26.63 -19.80
N PRO A 555 4.94 27.65 -19.10
CA PRO A 555 5.69 28.79 -18.62
C PRO A 555 6.79 28.40 -17.62
N LYS A 556 7.91 29.09 -17.69
CA LYS A 556 9.04 28.93 -16.76
C LYS A 556 8.60 29.19 -15.31
N THR A 557 9.21 28.48 -14.36
CA THR A 557 9.07 28.75 -12.91
C THR A 557 9.21 30.24 -12.63
N SER A 558 8.32 30.79 -11.79
CA SER A 558 8.37 32.23 -11.45
C SER A 558 9.66 32.55 -10.67
N VAL A 559 10.22 33.73 -10.88
CA VAL A 559 11.41 34.22 -10.16
C VAL A 559 11.21 34.21 -8.65
N ASP A 560 9.99 34.44 -8.18
CA ASP A 560 9.65 34.43 -6.74
C ASP A 560 9.68 33.06 -6.10
N ALA A 561 9.33 32.01 -6.85
CA ALA A 561 9.43 30.62 -6.39
C ALA A 561 10.90 30.17 -6.26
N GLU A 562 11.73 30.56 -7.21
CA GLU A 562 13.18 30.27 -7.17
C GLU A 562 13.83 30.98 -5.98
N LYS A 563 13.47 32.24 -5.71
CA LYS A 563 13.94 33.00 -4.54
C LYS A 563 13.44 32.39 -3.21
N SER A 564 12.21 31.93 -3.16
CA SER A 564 11.65 31.28 -1.96
C SER A 564 12.35 29.95 -1.67
N ALA A 565 12.62 29.13 -2.69
CA ALA A 565 13.35 27.87 -2.57
C ALA A 565 14.83 28.07 -2.23
N ILE A 566 15.48 29.11 -2.79
CA ILE A 566 16.86 29.49 -2.44
C ILE A 566 16.95 29.91 -0.96
N ARG A 567 16.02 30.71 -0.45
CA ARG A 567 15.98 31.08 0.97
C ARG A 567 15.83 29.86 1.90
N LEU A 568 15.07 28.84 1.49
CA LEU A 568 14.95 27.58 2.23
C LEU A 568 16.26 26.79 2.26
N VAL A 569 17.00 26.77 1.14
CA VAL A 569 18.32 26.13 1.07
C VAL A 569 19.32 26.88 1.92
N ASP A 570 19.40 28.20 1.80
CA ASP A 570 20.34 29.03 2.55
C ASP A 570 20.09 28.97 4.06
N SER A 571 18.82 28.89 4.48
CA SER A 571 18.46 28.69 5.89
C SER A 571 18.77 27.29 6.42
N ALA A 572 18.85 26.28 5.55
CA ALA A 572 19.09 24.89 5.93
C ALA A 572 20.57 24.48 5.88
N VAL A 573 21.37 25.18 5.06
CA VAL A 573 22.83 24.93 4.91
C VAL A 573 23.64 25.67 5.98
N ASN A 574 23.06 26.72 6.59
CA ASN A 574 23.69 27.50 7.68
C ASN A 574 23.33 26.99 9.10
N ILE A 575 22.72 25.82 9.22
CA ILE A 575 22.51 25.07 10.46
C ILE A 575 23.41 23.82 10.43
#